data_8219c844f9de6d3e40eccddc6a090c3d
#
_entry.id   8219c844f9de6d3e40eccddc6a090c3d
#
_cell.length_a   1.000
_cell.length_b   1.000
_cell.length_c   1.000
_cell.angle_alpha   90.00
_cell.angle_beta   90.00
_cell.angle_gamma   90.00
#
_symmetry.space_group_name_H-M   'P 1'
#
loop_
_entity.id
_entity.type
_entity.pdbx_description
1 polymer ?
#
loop_
_entity_poly.entity_id
_entity_poly.type
_entity_poly.pdbx_seq_one_letter_code
_entity_poly.pdbx_strand_id
1 'polypeptide(L)'
;MLNYIVRRVGYGLLILVGVNLLTFFLFFTVNTPDDMARLNIGGKRVTQEQIDKWKRERGYDRPLYWNASEEGAAQLTHTVLWERSVSLMALDFGRSDSARSVDIGHEVATRMGVSLRLALPLFLLQVIVSVSFSLMLVFFRHSRIDFWGVVLCVVMLSISSLFYIIVGQFLFSRVLRLVPISGYAPGLDVARFLVLPIMLSLLSRLGGEARLYRAMFLEEIGKDYVRKIGRAHV
;
A
#
# COMPACT_ATOMS: atom_id res chain seq x y z
N MET A 1 2.84 -4.83 -30.27
CA MET A 1 3.23 -4.39 -28.90
C MET A 1 2.41 -3.18 -28.47
N LEU A 2 2.41 -2.05 -29.21
CA LEU A 2 1.71 -0.82 -28.83
C LEU A 2 0.21 -1.04 -28.57
N ASN A 3 -0.50 -1.70 -29.49
CA ASN A 3 -1.94 -2.00 -29.33
C ASN A 3 -2.25 -2.84 -28.09
N TYR A 4 -1.36 -3.74 -27.69
CA TYR A 4 -1.51 -4.51 -26.47
C TYR A 4 -1.38 -3.63 -25.22
N ILE A 5 -0.39 -2.73 -25.21
CA ILE A 5 -0.17 -1.78 -24.10
C ILE A 5 -1.36 -0.83 -23.98
N VAL A 6 -1.78 -0.20 -25.09
CA VAL A 6 -2.92 0.73 -25.11
C VAL A 6 -4.20 0.05 -24.61
N ARG A 7 -4.48 -1.16 -25.07
CA ARG A 7 -5.65 -1.92 -24.62
C ARG A 7 -5.57 -2.24 -23.12
N ARG A 8 -4.39 -2.59 -22.61
CA ARG A 8 -4.20 -2.90 -21.18
C ARG A 8 -4.33 -1.67 -20.30
N VAL A 9 -3.77 -0.54 -20.73
CA VAL A 9 -3.93 0.76 -20.05
C VAL A 9 -5.41 1.17 -20.06
N GLY A 10 -6.11 1.01 -21.17
CA GLY A 10 -7.56 1.28 -21.28
C GLY A 10 -8.39 0.46 -20.28
N TYR A 11 -8.11 -0.84 -20.16
CA TYR A 11 -8.76 -1.67 -19.14
C TYR A 11 -8.41 -1.24 -17.72
N GLY A 12 -7.14 -0.86 -17.47
CA GLY A 12 -6.72 -0.34 -16.19
C GLY A 12 -7.47 0.93 -15.79
N LEU A 13 -7.63 1.88 -16.72
CA LEU A 13 -8.41 3.09 -16.48
C LEU A 13 -9.89 2.78 -16.20
N LEU A 14 -10.50 1.87 -16.99
CA LEU A 14 -11.89 1.47 -16.78
C LEU A 14 -12.09 0.82 -15.40
N ILE A 15 -11.16 -0.04 -14.98
CA ILE A 15 -11.18 -0.64 -13.63
C ILE A 15 -11.04 0.45 -12.57
N LEU A 16 -10.15 1.40 -12.76
CA LEU A 16 -9.93 2.50 -11.82
C LEU A 16 -11.20 3.35 -11.65
N VAL A 17 -11.89 3.66 -12.74
CA VAL A 17 -13.21 4.34 -12.70
C VAL A 17 -14.22 3.49 -11.93
N GLY A 18 -14.33 2.21 -12.26
CA GLY A 18 -15.28 1.31 -11.59
C GLY A 18 -15.03 1.18 -10.09
N VAL A 19 -13.77 1.01 -9.69
CA VAL A 19 -13.39 0.95 -8.27
C VAL A 19 -13.68 2.27 -7.56
N ASN A 20 -13.36 3.42 -8.19
CA ASN A 20 -13.62 4.72 -7.63
C ASN A 20 -15.13 4.95 -7.38
N LEU A 21 -15.98 4.67 -8.38
CA LEU A 21 -17.44 4.78 -8.26
C LEU A 21 -18.00 3.82 -7.21
N LEU A 22 -17.55 2.57 -7.19
CA LEU A 22 -17.97 1.58 -6.21
C LEU A 22 -17.61 2.01 -4.79
N THR A 23 -16.39 2.52 -4.61
CA THR A 23 -15.91 3.00 -3.31
C THR A 23 -16.73 4.19 -2.83
N PHE A 24 -17.02 5.16 -3.73
CA PHE A 24 -17.88 6.29 -3.41
C PHE A 24 -19.29 5.83 -3.00
N PHE A 25 -19.88 4.94 -3.79
CA PHE A 25 -21.22 4.41 -3.50
C PHE A 25 -21.28 3.69 -2.15
N LEU A 26 -20.35 2.77 -1.90
CA LEU A 26 -20.28 2.05 -0.63
C LEU A 26 -20.04 3.00 0.56
N PHE A 27 -19.14 3.98 0.39
CA PHE A 27 -18.82 4.93 1.45
C PHE A 27 -20.04 5.75 1.85
N PHE A 28 -20.77 6.34 0.89
CA PHE A 28 -21.95 7.18 1.16
C PHE A 28 -23.23 6.38 1.45
N THR A 29 -23.24 5.07 1.22
CA THR A 29 -24.30 4.18 1.69
C THR A 29 -24.17 3.91 3.20
N VAL A 30 -22.93 3.79 3.68
CA VAL A 30 -22.66 3.50 5.10
C VAL A 30 -22.57 4.79 5.92
N ASN A 31 -21.98 5.84 5.37
CA ASN A 31 -21.74 7.10 6.06
C ASN A 31 -22.56 8.22 5.40
N THR A 32 -23.63 8.65 6.06
CA THR A 32 -24.38 9.81 5.58
C THR A 32 -23.58 11.10 5.84
N PRO A 33 -23.77 12.17 5.04
CA PRO A 33 -23.16 13.48 5.31
C PRO A 33 -23.45 14.02 6.72
N ASP A 34 -24.59 13.68 7.29
CA ASP A 34 -24.97 14.07 8.65
C ASP A 34 -24.13 13.32 9.70
N ASP A 35 -23.89 12.00 9.49
CA ASP A 35 -23.03 11.21 10.38
C ASP A 35 -21.60 11.71 10.34
N MET A 36 -21.10 12.02 9.14
CA MET A 36 -19.77 12.61 8.96
C MET A 36 -19.64 13.96 9.68
N ALA A 37 -20.66 14.82 9.59
CA ALA A 37 -20.68 16.09 10.29
C ALA A 37 -20.64 15.87 11.82
N ARG A 38 -21.45 14.95 12.36
CA ARG A 38 -21.48 14.61 13.79
C ARG A 38 -20.14 14.13 14.30
N LEU A 39 -19.46 13.28 13.53
CA LEU A 39 -18.13 12.75 13.88
C LEU A 39 -17.04 13.82 13.87
N ASN A 40 -17.08 14.74 12.90
CA ASN A 40 -16.05 15.78 12.75
C ASN A 40 -16.25 16.98 13.68
N ILE A 41 -17.50 17.39 13.95
CA ILE A 41 -17.80 18.48 14.89
C ILE A 41 -17.42 18.04 16.31
N GLY A 42 -17.66 16.78 16.65
CA GLY A 42 -17.40 16.24 17.98
C GLY A 42 -18.33 16.83 19.04
N GLY A 43 -18.48 16.13 20.17
CA GLY A 43 -19.29 16.58 21.29
C GLY A 43 -20.54 15.74 21.53
N LYS A 44 -21.05 15.79 22.77
CA LYS A 44 -22.21 14.96 23.19
C LYS A 44 -23.54 15.45 22.65
N ARG A 45 -23.65 16.72 22.18
CA ARG A 45 -24.87 17.31 21.63
C ARG A 45 -24.50 18.20 20.43
N VAL A 46 -24.63 17.66 19.24
CA VAL A 46 -24.49 18.43 17.99
C VAL A 46 -25.89 18.88 17.53
N THR A 47 -26.06 20.16 17.32
CA THR A 47 -27.34 20.72 16.84
C THR A 47 -27.47 20.58 15.34
N GLN A 48 -28.71 20.52 14.80
CA GLN A 48 -28.92 20.42 13.36
C GLN A 48 -28.33 21.61 12.61
N GLU A 49 -28.38 22.78 13.18
CA GLU A 49 -27.80 24.01 12.61
C GLU A 49 -26.27 23.89 12.41
N GLN A 50 -25.58 23.27 13.36
CA GLN A 50 -24.13 22.99 13.25
C GLN A 50 -23.82 21.97 12.15
N ILE A 51 -24.66 20.94 11.99
CA ILE A 51 -24.55 19.94 10.91
C ILE A 51 -24.71 20.63 9.56
N ASP A 52 -25.76 21.44 9.38
CA ASP A 52 -26.05 22.11 8.12
C ASP A 52 -24.99 23.16 7.77
N LYS A 53 -24.44 23.85 8.77
CA LYS A 53 -23.30 24.75 8.60
C LYS A 53 -22.07 23.99 8.12
N TRP A 54 -21.73 22.88 8.78
CA TRP A 54 -20.58 22.03 8.42
C TRP A 54 -20.72 21.48 7.00
N LYS A 55 -21.92 21.01 6.61
CA LYS A 55 -22.19 20.52 5.25
C LYS A 55 -21.99 21.60 4.20
N ARG A 56 -22.52 22.82 4.42
CA ARG A 56 -22.32 23.95 3.49
C ARG A 56 -20.86 24.35 3.34
N GLU A 57 -20.14 24.45 4.45
CA GLU A 57 -18.72 24.81 4.42
C GLU A 57 -17.84 23.81 3.64
N ARG A 58 -18.29 22.55 3.49
CA ARG A 58 -17.54 21.47 2.85
C ARG A 58 -18.19 20.92 1.57
N GLY A 59 -19.29 21.53 1.12
CA GLY A 59 -19.97 21.16 -0.12
C GLY A 59 -20.76 19.85 -0.05
N TYR A 60 -21.07 19.37 1.16
CA TYR A 60 -21.93 18.19 1.36
C TYR A 60 -23.44 18.53 1.43
N ASP A 61 -23.80 19.78 1.23
CA ASP A 61 -25.18 20.24 1.08
C ASP A 61 -25.75 19.94 -0.32
N ARG A 62 -24.87 19.61 -1.29
CA ARG A 62 -25.25 19.25 -2.65
C ARG A 62 -25.77 17.81 -2.73
N PRO A 63 -26.62 17.51 -3.75
CA PRO A 63 -27.05 16.14 -4.00
C PRO A 63 -25.85 15.20 -4.26
N LEU A 64 -25.95 13.94 -3.77
CA LEU A 64 -24.84 12.98 -3.88
C LEU A 64 -24.51 12.60 -5.33
N TYR A 65 -25.53 12.32 -6.15
CA TYR A 65 -25.36 11.72 -7.48
C TYR A 65 -25.88 12.59 -8.62
N TRP A 66 -27.01 13.27 -8.43
CA TRP A 66 -27.73 13.99 -9.46
C TRP A 66 -28.38 15.25 -8.90
N ASN A 67 -28.11 16.39 -9.53
CA ASN A 67 -28.68 17.67 -9.14
C ASN A 67 -29.84 18.06 -10.07
N ALA A 68 -31.06 17.78 -9.65
CA ALA A 68 -32.27 18.10 -10.41
C ALA A 68 -32.62 19.59 -10.49
N SER A 69 -31.99 20.43 -9.67
CA SER A 69 -32.22 21.89 -9.66
C SER A 69 -31.41 22.66 -10.70
N GLU A 70 -30.46 21.99 -11.36
CA GLU A 70 -29.62 22.56 -12.40
C GLU A 70 -30.01 22.04 -13.79
N GLU A 71 -29.50 22.66 -14.87
CA GLU A 71 -29.77 22.23 -16.25
C GLU A 71 -28.48 21.78 -16.96
N GLY A 72 -28.62 20.84 -17.88
CA GLY A 72 -27.53 20.36 -18.73
C GLY A 72 -26.42 19.64 -17.97
N ALA A 73 -25.16 19.94 -18.29
CA ALA A 73 -24.00 19.29 -17.67
C ALA A 73 -23.86 19.60 -16.17
N ALA A 74 -24.41 20.71 -15.70
CA ALA A 74 -24.37 21.13 -14.30
C ALA A 74 -25.09 20.13 -13.36
N GLN A 75 -26.07 19.39 -13.89
CA GLN A 75 -26.76 18.32 -13.14
C GLN A 75 -25.82 17.22 -12.64
N LEU A 76 -24.73 16.96 -13.37
CA LEU A 76 -23.71 15.97 -12.97
C LEU A 76 -22.52 16.62 -12.27
N THR A 77 -22.07 17.79 -12.76
CA THR A 77 -20.85 18.43 -12.25
C THR A 77 -21.05 19.11 -10.89
N HIS A 78 -22.27 19.55 -10.57
CA HIS A 78 -22.60 20.14 -9.28
C HIS A 78 -23.14 19.09 -8.29
N THR A 79 -22.43 17.98 -8.13
CA THR A 79 -22.73 16.87 -7.22
C THR A 79 -21.52 16.53 -6.35
N VAL A 80 -21.76 15.93 -5.19
CA VAL A 80 -20.69 15.43 -4.32
C VAL A 80 -19.85 14.38 -5.04
N LEU A 81 -20.47 13.52 -5.87
CA LEU A 81 -19.77 12.54 -6.69
C LEU A 81 -18.72 13.18 -7.59
N TRP A 82 -19.07 14.22 -8.31
CA TRP A 82 -18.15 14.90 -9.22
C TRP A 82 -17.00 15.54 -8.45
N GLU A 83 -17.33 16.31 -7.43
CA GLU A 83 -16.37 17.13 -6.69
C GLU A 83 -15.39 16.30 -5.84
N ARG A 84 -15.84 15.14 -5.30
CA ARG A 84 -15.03 14.32 -4.39
C ARG A 84 -14.48 13.05 -5.02
N SER A 85 -15.07 12.55 -6.10
CA SER A 85 -14.70 11.28 -6.70
C SER A 85 -14.09 11.47 -8.09
N VAL A 86 -14.71 12.25 -8.97
CA VAL A 86 -14.19 12.45 -10.33
C VAL A 86 -12.92 13.32 -10.31
N SER A 87 -12.83 14.32 -9.44
CA SER A 87 -11.63 15.16 -9.27
C SER A 87 -10.39 14.35 -8.86
N LEU A 88 -10.56 13.25 -8.11
CA LEU A 88 -9.46 12.34 -7.77
C LEU A 88 -8.78 11.72 -9.00
N MET A 89 -9.51 11.53 -10.09
CA MET A 89 -8.94 11.04 -11.36
C MET A 89 -8.02 12.05 -12.02
N ALA A 90 -8.22 13.34 -11.74
CA ALA A 90 -7.33 14.42 -12.14
C ALA A 90 -6.17 14.64 -11.14
N LEU A 91 -6.01 13.74 -10.15
CA LEU A 91 -5.05 13.86 -9.04
C LEU A 91 -5.30 15.09 -8.13
N ASP A 92 -6.51 15.65 -8.18
CA ASP A 92 -6.94 16.66 -7.24
C ASP A 92 -7.57 15.97 -6.02
N PHE A 93 -6.79 15.88 -4.94
CA PHE A 93 -7.20 15.22 -3.69
C PHE A 93 -8.04 16.15 -2.79
N GLY A 94 -8.16 17.41 -3.15
CA GLY A 94 -8.91 18.40 -2.37
C GLY A 94 -8.32 18.63 -0.98
N ARG A 95 -9.19 19.09 -0.06
CA ARG A 95 -8.84 19.34 1.33
C ARG A 95 -9.45 18.34 2.27
N SER A 96 -8.74 18.06 3.36
CA SER A 96 -9.21 17.17 4.42
C SER A 96 -10.43 17.77 5.14
N ASP A 97 -11.42 16.95 5.43
CA ASP A 97 -12.60 17.33 6.22
C ASP A 97 -12.29 17.53 7.71
N SER A 98 -11.05 17.27 8.14
CA SER A 98 -10.61 17.52 9.50
C SER A 98 -10.64 19.02 9.86
N ALA A 99 -10.65 19.32 11.17
CA ALA A 99 -10.69 20.69 11.67
C ALA A 99 -9.58 21.60 11.13
N ARG A 100 -8.44 21.02 10.70
CA ARG A 100 -7.30 21.78 10.16
C ARG A 100 -7.40 22.08 8.66
N SER A 101 -8.36 21.49 7.94
CA SER A 101 -8.55 21.69 6.50
C SER A 101 -7.23 21.66 5.67
N VAL A 102 -6.41 20.65 5.90
CA VAL A 102 -5.10 20.49 5.25
C VAL A 102 -5.29 20.11 3.80
N ASP A 103 -4.48 20.67 2.90
CA ASP A 103 -4.38 20.24 1.51
C ASP A 103 -3.79 18.83 1.45
N ILE A 104 -4.58 17.86 0.97
CA ILE A 104 -4.20 16.45 0.95
C ILE A 104 -3.07 16.21 -0.06
N GLY A 105 -3.11 16.88 -1.22
CA GLY A 105 -2.08 16.74 -2.26
C GLY A 105 -0.71 17.17 -1.75
N HIS A 106 -0.64 18.30 -1.08
CA HIS A 106 0.61 18.80 -0.48
C HIS A 106 1.12 17.87 0.64
N GLU A 107 0.22 17.38 1.50
CA GLU A 107 0.59 16.44 2.58
C GLU A 107 1.11 15.11 2.03
N VAL A 108 0.47 14.57 0.99
CA VAL A 108 0.95 13.36 0.30
C VAL A 108 2.32 13.60 -0.31
N ALA A 109 2.52 14.71 -1.04
CA ALA A 109 3.80 15.03 -1.68
C ALA A 109 4.95 15.15 -0.67
N THR A 110 4.70 15.81 0.47
CA THR A 110 5.73 15.98 1.51
C THR A 110 6.08 14.68 2.21
N ARG A 111 5.08 13.82 2.50
CA ARG A 111 5.31 12.54 3.17
C ARG A 111 5.82 11.45 2.25
N MET A 112 5.50 11.51 0.95
CA MET A 112 5.93 10.52 -0.04
C MET A 112 7.45 10.39 -0.12
N GLY A 113 8.19 11.51 0.00
CA GLY A 113 9.65 11.49 0.00
C GLY A 113 10.24 10.66 1.14
N VAL A 114 9.66 10.74 2.34
CA VAL A 114 10.09 9.94 3.49
C VAL A 114 9.75 8.45 3.28
N SER A 115 8.52 8.18 2.81
CA SER A 115 8.08 6.81 2.54
C SER A 115 8.93 6.12 1.45
N LEU A 116 9.31 6.84 0.40
CA LEU A 116 10.16 6.31 -0.67
C LEU A 116 11.57 5.97 -0.19
N ARG A 117 12.15 6.77 0.71
CA ARG A 117 13.46 6.48 1.31
C ARG A 117 13.49 5.17 2.09
N LEU A 118 12.35 4.76 2.66
CA LEU A 118 12.20 3.46 3.29
C LEU A 118 11.87 2.36 2.29
N ALA A 119 10.90 2.63 1.39
CA ALA A 119 10.34 1.61 0.51
C ALA A 119 11.32 1.14 -0.56
N LEU A 120 12.11 2.05 -1.17
CA LEU A 120 13.05 1.68 -2.23
C LEU A 120 14.17 0.75 -1.76
N PRO A 121 14.92 1.07 -0.68
CA PRO A 121 15.94 0.15 -0.18
C PRO A 121 15.33 -1.17 0.28
N LEU A 122 14.18 -1.14 0.95
CA LEU A 122 13.48 -2.36 1.36
C LEU A 122 13.12 -3.23 0.16
N PHE A 123 12.53 -2.66 -0.88
CA PHE A 123 12.14 -3.39 -2.08
C PHE A 123 13.36 -4.04 -2.76
N LEU A 124 14.44 -3.28 -2.98
CA LEU A 124 15.64 -3.79 -3.62
C LEU A 124 16.30 -4.91 -2.80
N LEU A 125 16.45 -4.71 -1.50
CA LEU A 125 17.01 -5.73 -0.60
C LEU A 125 16.11 -6.97 -0.54
N GLN A 126 14.79 -6.78 -0.50
CA GLN A 126 13.82 -7.88 -0.47
C GLN A 126 13.98 -8.77 -1.71
N VAL A 127 14.02 -8.18 -2.90
CA VAL A 127 14.21 -8.94 -4.15
C VAL A 127 15.56 -9.66 -4.15
N ILE A 128 16.65 -8.95 -3.84
CA ILE A 128 18.00 -9.54 -3.85
C ILE A 128 18.09 -10.70 -2.87
N VAL A 129 17.66 -10.51 -1.62
CA VAL A 129 17.78 -11.54 -0.59
C VAL A 129 16.87 -12.73 -0.87
N SER A 130 15.60 -12.47 -1.23
CA SER A 130 14.64 -13.55 -1.50
C SER A 130 15.03 -14.39 -2.71
N VAL A 131 15.48 -13.75 -3.78
CA VAL A 131 15.95 -14.45 -4.99
C VAL A 131 17.23 -15.23 -4.70
N SER A 132 18.23 -14.60 -4.05
CA SER A 132 19.50 -15.24 -3.73
C SER A 132 19.30 -16.46 -2.81
N PHE A 133 18.48 -16.30 -1.77
CA PHE A 133 18.17 -17.40 -0.87
C PHE A 133 17.42 -18.54 -1.57
N SER A 134 16.47 -18.22 -2.44
CA SER A 134 15.74 -19.21 -3.23
C SER A 134 16.65 -19.97 -4.20
N LEU A 135 17.55 -19.25 -4.90
CA LEU A 135 18.53 -19.86 -5.80
C LEU A 135 19.49 -20.79 -5.03
N MET A 136 19.93 -20.39 -3.84
CA MET A 136 20.72 -21.22 -2.96
C MET A 136 20.00 -22.55 -2.65
N LEU A 137 18.71 -22.48 -2.26
CA LEU A 137 17.91 -23.68 -1.98
C LEU A 137 17.73 -24.57 -3.21
N VAL A 138 17.54 -23.97 -4.39
CA VAL A 138 17.42 -24.72 -5.66
C VAL A 138 18.74 -25.36 -6.06
N PHE A 139 19.85 -24.67 -5.88
CA PHE A 139 21.18 -25.19 -6.19
C PHE A 139 21.51 -26.40 -5.31
N PHE A 140 21.23 -26.32 -4.03
CA PHE A 140 21.43 -27.41 -3.07
C PHE A 140 20.22 -28.35 -2.92
N ARG A 141 19.35 -28.44 -3.93
CA ARG A 141 18.16 -29.29 -3.90
C ARG A 141 18.49 -30.74 -3.52
N HIS A 142 17.59 -31.36 -2.78
CA HIS A 142 17.75 -32.73 -2.23
C HIS A 142 18.86 -32.88 -1.19
N SER A 143 19.50 -31.79 -0.75
CA SER A 143 20.48 -31.81 0.34
C SER A 143 19.83 -31.47 1.70
N ARG A 144 20.59 -31.63 2.77
CA ARG A 144 20.18 -31.20 4.12
C ARG A 144 19.98 -29.69 4.20
N ILE A 145 20.69 -28.90 3.38
CA ILE A 145 20.55 -27.44 3.29
C ILE A 145 19.16 -27.06 2.77
N ASP A 146 18.74 -27.72 1.70
CA ASP A 146 17.39 -27.50 1.14
C ASP A 146 16.30 -27.85 2.16
N PHE A 147 16.41 -29.01 2.81
CA PHE A 147 15.44 -29.42 3.83
C PHE A 147 15.33 -28.40 4.97
N TRP A 148 16.44 -28.04 5.59
CA TRP A 148 16.42 -27.09 6.70
C TRP A 148 16.06 -25.66 6.26
N GLY A 149 16.42 -25.26 5.05
CA GLY A 149 16.02 -23.98 4.48
C GLY A 149 14.51 -23.89 4.25
N VAL A 150 13.88 -24.96 3.76
CA VAL A 150 12.41 -25.01 3.62
C VAL A 150 11.73 -25.02 5.00
N VAL A 151 12.25 -25.77 5.96
CA VAL A 151 11.75 -25.77 7.35
C VAL A 151 11.84 -24.36 7.93
N LEU A 152 12.98 -23.69 7.75
CA LEU A 152 13.15 -22.29 8.21
C LEU A 152 12.09 -21.37 7.58
N CYS A 153 11.86 -21.46 6.27
CA CYS A 153 10.81 -20.68 5.60
C CYS A 153 9.43 -20.94 6.21
N VAL A 154 9.09 -22.18 6.53
CA VAL A 154 7.80 -22.53 7.15
C VAL A 154 7.69 -21.93 8.55
N VAL A 155 8.75 -22.02 9.35
CA VAL A 155 8.80 -21.41 10.69
C VAL A 155 8.64 -19.90 10.59
N MET A 156 9.36 -19.26 9.65
CA MET A 156 9.23 -17.81 9.44
C MET A 156 7.81 -17.39 9.03
N LEU A 157 7.12 -18.16 8.20
CA LEU A 157 5.74 -17.92 7.80
C LEU A 157 4.74 -18.10 8.95
N SER A 158 5.04 -18.98 9.89
CA SER A 158 4.15 -19.26 11.03
C SER A 158 4.15 -18.14 12.06
N ILE A 159 5.14 -17.26 12.02
CA ILE A 159 5.30 -16.15 12.95
C ILE A 159 4.59 -14.90 12.37
N SER A 160 3.70 -14.29 13.17
CA SER A 160 3.02 -13.05 12.78
C SER A 160 4.02 -11.91 12.56
N SER A 161 3.77 -11.06 11.56
CA SER A 161 4.57 -9.86 11.32
C SER A 161 4.61 -8.92 12.53
N LEU A 162 3.52 -8.83 13.30
CA LEU A 162 3.50 -8.06 14.55
C LEU A 162 4.47 -8.60 15.59
N PHE A 163 4.62 -9.92 15.67
CA PHE A 163 5.60 -10.53 16.58
C PHE A 163 7.04 -10.15 16.21
N TYR A 164 7.38 -10.19 14.90
CA TYR A 164 8.69 -9.71 14.42
C TYR A 164 8.94 -8.26 14.83
N ILE A 165 7.94 -7.39 14.68
CA ILE A 165 8.05 -5.98 15.01
C ILE A 165 8.28 -5.80 16.52
N ILE A 166 7.41 -6.39 17.36
CA ILE A 166 7.46 -6.20 18.82
C ILE A 166 8.75 -6.80 19.40
N VAL A 167 9.05 -8.06 19.06
CA VAL A 167 10.26 -8.73 19.58
C VAL A 167 11.53 -8.09 19.04
N GLY A 168 11.53 -7.73 17.74
CA GLY A 168 12.67 -7.07 17.13
C GLY A 168 12.95 -5.69 17.72
N GLN A 169 11.93 -4.85 17.89
CA GLN A 169 12.08 -3.55 18.56
C GLN A 169 12.56 -3.72 19.99
N PHE A 170 11.99 -4.65 20.75
CA PHE A 170 12.42 -4.92 22.11
C PHE A 170 13.89 -5.35 22.15
N LEU A 171 14.27 -6.32 21.33
CA LEU A 171 15.62 -6.88 21.32
C LEU A 171 16.67 -5.85 20.86
N PHE A 172 16.48 -5.27 19.67
CA PHE A 172 17.49 -4.41 19.03
C PHE A 172 17.54 -2.99 19.62
N SER A 173 16.39 -2.45 20.06
CA SER A 173 16.36 -1.09 20.59
C SER A 173 16.48 -1.03 22.12
N ARG A 174 15.80 -1.93 22.85
CA ARG A 174 15.76 -1.85 24.31
C ARG A 174 16.88 -2.65 24.97
N VAL A 175 17.13 -3.88 24.51
CA VAL A 175 18.13 -4.76 25.10
C VAL A 175 19.52 -4.42 24.58
N LEU A 176 19.70 -4.50 23.25
CA LEU A 176 20.99 -4.29 22.60
C LEU A 176 21.35 -2.82 22.39
N ARG A 177 20.37 -1.91 22.43
CA ARG A 177 20.52 -0.46 22.24
C ARG A 177 21.30 -0.07 20.97
N LEU A 178 21.17 -0.86 19.90
CA LEU A 178 21.88 -0.66 18.65
C LEU A 178 21.20 0.39 17.75
N VAL A 179 19.88 0.47 17.82
CA VAL A 179 19.06 1.35 16.94
C VAL A 179 17.94 2.00 17.76
N PRO A 180 17.52 3.21 17.40
CA PRO A 180 16.40 3.89 18.06
C PRO A 180 15.07 3.14 17.79
N ILE A 181 14.15 3.18 18.76
CA ILE A 181 12.83 2.52 18.65
C ILE A 181 11.97 3.17 17.57
N SER A 182 12.00 4.50 17.49
CA SER A 182 11.19 5.30 16.58
C SER A 182 11.84 6.66 16.36
N GLY A 183 11.39 7.36 15.34
CA GLY A 183 11.86 8.70 15.00
C GLY A 183 12.31 8.80 13.55
N TYR A 184 12.59 10.00 13.14
CA TYR A 184 13.17 10.35 11.86
C TYR A 184 14.10 11.54 12.05
N ALA A 185 15.35 11.39 11.64
CA ALA A 185 16.31 12.49 11.62
C ALA A 185 16.76 12.71 10.16
N PRO A 186 16.83 13.96 9.69
CA PRO A 186 17.37 14.27 8.37
C PRO A 186 18.90 14.09 8.35
N GLY A 187 19.43 13.86 7.16
CA GLY A 187 20.88 13.72 6.96
C GLY A 187 21.37 12.28 7.06
N LEU A 188 22.64 12.09 7.46
CA LEU A 188 23.29 10.77 7.52
C LEU A 188 22.69 9.83 8.61
N ASP A 189 22.07 10.41 9.62
CA ASP A 189 21.43 9.62 10.70
C ASP A 189 20.15 8.93 10.25
N VAL A 190 19.58 9.28 9.08
CA VAL A 190 18.43 8.57 8.50
C VAL A 190 18.65 7.07 8.44
N ALA A 191 19.85 6.62 8.09
CA ALA A 191 20.18 5.21 7.99
C ALA A 191 19.92 4.45 9.29
N ARG A 192 20.24 5.02 10.45
CA ARG A 192 20.03 4.39 11.76
C ARG A 192 18.55 4.13 12.06
N PHE A 193 17.66 5.02 11.59
CA PHE A 193 16.21 4.86 11.77
C PHE A 193 15.60 3.89 10.74
N LEU A 194 16.24 3.70 9.58
CA LEU A 194 15.73 2.83 8.51
C LEU A 194 16.17 1.37 8.66
N VAL A 195 17.33 1.10 9.28
CA VAL A 195 17.89 -0.27 9.37
C VAL A 195 16.92 -1.23 10.06
N LEU A 196 16.37 -0.88 11.21
CA LEU A 196 15.49 -1.77 11.96
C LEU A 196 14.19 -2.10 11.22
N PRO A 197 13.41 -1.12 10.71
CA PRO A 197 12.22 -1.40 9.91
C PRO A 197 12.51 -2.25 8.67
N ILE A 198 13.63 -1.99 7.97
CA ILE A 198 14.02 -2.75 6.79
C ILE A 198 14.33 -4.20 7.16
N MET A 199 15.15 -4.44 8.18
CA MET A 199 15.50 -5.79 8.61
C MET A 199 14.29 -6.60 9.07
N LEU A 200 13.42 -6.01 9.88
CA LEU A 200 12.23 -6.70 10.39
C LEU A 200 11.23 -7.01 9.28
N SER A 201 11.03 -6.06 8.33
CA SER A 201 10.17 -6.27 7.17
C SER A 201 10.72 -7.36 6.24
N LEU A 202 12.03 -7.37 6.01
CA LEU A 202 12.71 -8.38 5.22
C LEU A 202 12.55 -9.77 5.84
N LEU A 203 12.82 -9.91 7.13
CA LEU A 203 12.67 -11.19 7.84
C LEU A 203 11.24 -11.70 7.81
N SER A 204 10.25 -10.83 8.04
CA SER A 204 8.84 -11.25 8.08
C SER A 204 8.29 -11.73 6.72
N ARG A 205 8.87 -11.29 5.61
CA ARG A 205 8.45 -11.66 4.23
C ARG A 205 9.28 -12.76 3.61
N LEU A 206 10.55 -12.92 4.03
CA LEU A 206 11.51 -13.82 3.41
C LEU A 206 10.99 -15.25 3.28
N GLY A 207 10.37 -15.80 4.32
CA GLY A 207 9.87 -17.18 4.31
C GLY A 207 8.85 -17.45 3.21
N GLY A 208 7.91 -16.51 2.98
CA GLY A 208 6.88 -16.61 1.93
C GLY A 208 7.45 -16.47 0.53
N GLU A 209 8.22 -15.42 0.31
CA GLU A 209 8.79 -15.10 -1.00
C GLU A 209 9.81 -16.13 -1.43
N ALA A 210 10.67 -16.58 -0.53
CA ALA A 210 11.67 -17.60 -0.85
C ALA A 210 11.04 -18.92 -1.29
N ARG A 211 9.95 -19.35 -0.66
CA ARG A 211 9.21 -20.53 -1.10
C ARG A 211 8.57 -20.34 -2.48
N LEU A 212 7.99 -19.18 -2.73
CA LEU A 212 7.38 -18.86 -4.00
C LEU A 212 8.42 -18.89 -5.13
N TYR A 213 9.52 -18.14 -4.97
CA TYR A 213 10.59 -18.12 -5.97
C TYR A 213 11.25 -19.49 -6.15
N ARG A 214 11.46 -20.26 -5.07
CA ARG A 214 11.97 -21.63 -5.17
C ARG A 214 11.05 -22.51 -6.02
N ALA A 215 9.74 -22.44 -5.85
CA ALA A 215 8.79 -23.20 -6.65
C ALA A 215 8.87 -22.81 -8.13
N MET A 216 8.89 -21.50 -8.43
CA MET A 216 9.05 -20.98 -9.79
C MET A 216 10.36 -21.45 -10.45
N PHE A 217 11.48 -21.37 -9.75
CA PHE A 217 12.77 -21.82 -10.27
C PHE A 217 12.81 -23.32 -10.53
N LEU A 218 12.23 -24.14 -9.64
CA LEU A 218 12.17 -25.59 -9.84
C LEU A 218 11.29 -25.97 -11.03
N GLU A 219 10.17 -25.28 -11.24
CA GLU A 219 9.32 -25.44 -12.40
C GLU A 219 10.08 -25.10 -13.69
N GLU A 220 10.82 -23.98 -13.70
CA GLU A 220 11.54 -23.51 -14.87
C GLU A 220 12.70 -24.47 -15.26
N ILE A 221 13.45 -24.98 -14.28
CA ILE A 221 14.54 -25.96 -14.51
C ILE A 221 14.00 -27.28 -15.06
N GLY A 222 12.74 -27.63 -14.77
CA GLY A 222 12.08 -28.82 -15.27
C GLY A 222 11.74 -28.80 -16.77
N LYS A 223 11.71 -27.63 -17.40
CA LYS A 223 11.29 -27.46 -18.79
C LYS A 223 12.31 -27.99 -19.79
N ASP A 224 11.82 -28.58 -20.90
CA ASP A 224 12.66 -29.26 -21.91
C ASP A 224 13.69 -28.35 -22.57
N TYR A 225 13.45 -27.06 -22.71
CA TYR A 225 14.42 -26.16 -23.32
C TYR A 225 15.67 -25.98 -22.44
N VAL A 226 15.51 -25.93 -21.12
CA VAL A 226 16.66 -25.87 -20.18
C VAL A 226 17.50 -27.15 -20.26
N ARG A 227 16.84 -28.32 -20.35
CA ARG A 227 17.49 -29.60 -20.50
C ARG A 227 18.28 -29.75 -21.84
N LYS A 228 17.74 -29.15 -22.93
CA LYS A 228 18.43 -29.14 -24.24
C LYS A 228 19.68 -28.27 -24.25
N ILE A 229 19.63 -27.09 -23.61
CA ILE A 229 20.78 -26.19 -23.50
C ILE A 229 21.92 -26.87 -22.72
N GLY A 230 21.62 -27.55 -21.62
CA GLY A 230 22.63 -28.29 -20.84
C GLY A 230 23.30 -29.45 -21.60
N ARG A 231 22.62 -30.02 -22.61
CA ARG A 231 23.22 -31.11 -23.47
C ARG A 231 24.03 -30.59 -24.65
N ALA A 232 23.84 -29.32 -25.04
CA ALA A 232 24.57 -28.72 -26.16
C ALA A 232 25.99 -28.27 -25.77
N HIS A 233 26.34 -28.32 -24.50
CA HIS A 233 27.66 -27.93 -23.96
C HIS A 233 28.48 -29.13 -23.44
N VAL A 234 28.03 -30.36 -23.68
CA VAL A 234 28.75 -31.61 -23.45
C VAL A 234 28.98 -32.34 -24.79
#